data_35b0e332645fd422e616adcaff3ad5d0
#
_entry.id   35b0e332645fd422e616adcaff3ad5d0
#
_cell.length_a   1.000
_cell.length_b   1.000
_cell.length_c   1.000
_cell.angle_alpha   90.00
_cell.angle_beta   90.00
_cell.angle_gamma   90.00
#
_symmetry.space_group_name_H-M   'P 1'
#
loop_
_entity.id
_entity.type
_entity.pdbx_description
1 polymer ?
#
loop_
_entity_poly.entity_id
_entity_poly.type
_entity_poly.pdbx_seq_one_letter_code
_entity_poly.pdbx_strand_id
1 'polypeptide(L)'
;MADNARPRRFNPISRTTIMKTRRHASWILGAIALAASVSGSAQAQDEQTARLRAALASSERSAENKARDAARKPVEVIEFLGIEDGMTALDVFAVGGWFTEVLSAAVGPSGKVYSQNPAFFTSREGFIDAESARNERLGNVAPIHGEIAAANINGQVDVAITNNNLHDLYNRGGEEAAMPLIKGVYDALKPGGVFGVIDHVGIVGQDNAQLHRMNLDAARAMLVEAGFAIVEESDLLRNPADDHTRGPNDASLGGNSDRFLIKAQKPN
;
A
#
# COMPACT_ATOMS: atom_id res chain seq x y z
N MET A 1 43.51 68.89 42.59
CA MET A 1 44.80 68.49 42.02
C MET A 1 44.43 67.90 40.69
N ALA A 2 44.43 68.64 39.60
CA ALA A 2 45.55 68.90 38.73
C ALA A 2 46.03 67.53 38.10
N ASP A 3 46.05 67.25 36.86
CA ASP A 3 46.46 68.10 35.73
C ASP A 3 46.20 67.35 34.39
N ASN A 4 45.74 68.02 33.40
CA ASN A 4 46.34 68.31 32.09
C ASN A 4 46.91 67.06 31.35
N ALA A 5 46.68 66.86 30.10
CA ALA A 5 46.84 67.72 28.96
C ALA A 5 46.42 67.03 27.63
N ARG A 6 45.96 67.79 26.79
CA ARG A 6 45.68 67.85 25.37
C ARG A 6 46.60 67.13 24.37
N PRO A 7 46.33 67.30 23.08
CA PRO A 7 45.90 66.33 22.07
C PRO A 7 46.93 66.22 20.89
N ARG A 8 46.80 65.27 20.02
CA ARG A 8 47.36 65.32 18.63
C ARG A 8 46.51 64.51 17.68
N ARG A 9 45.87 65.18 16.84
CA ARG A 9 46.02 65.53 15.41
C ARG A 9 45.91 64.31 14.46
N PHE A 10 44.95 64.46 13.60
CA PHE A 10 44.73 64.03 12.22
C PHE A 10 45.94 63.51 11.44
N ASN A 11 45.74 62.45 10.62
CA ASN A 11 45.84 62.57 9.16
C ASN A 11 45.24 61.32 8.46
N PRO A 12 44.89 61.49 7.19
CA PRO A 12 43.86 60.73 6.56
C PRO A 12 44.36 59.81 5.43
N ILE A 13 43.41 59.09 4.82
CA ILE A 13 43.40 58.53 3.45
C ILE A 13 44.16 57.18 3.28
N SER A 14 43.44 56.13 3.15
CA SER A 14 43.77 55.14 2.14
C SER A 14 42.51 54.53 1.55
N ARG A 15 42.51 54.51 0.28
CA ARG A 15 41.42 54.14 -0.65
C ARG A 15 40.96 52.72 -0.44
N THR A 16 39.66 52.53 -0.23
CA THR A 16 39.02 51.25 -0.24
C THR A 16 38.81 50.78 -1.66
N THR A 17 39.53 49.76 -2.04
CA THR A 17 39.29 48.97 -3.27
C THR A 17 38.03 48.15 -3.10
N ILE A 18 37.03 48.43 -3.90
CA ILE A 18 35.79 47.68 -3.97
C ILE A 18 36.07 46.33 -4.62
N MET A 19 36.14 45.28 -3.86
CA MET A 19 36.04 43.92 -4.36
C MET A 19 34.56 43.61 -4.61
N LYS A 20 34.13 43.65 -5.87
CA LYS A 20 32.87 43.05 -6.34
C LYS A 20 32.99 41.53 -6.23
N THR A 21 32.47 40.96 -5.16
CA THR A 21 32.28 39.50 -5.05
C THR A 21 31.11 39.07 -5.91
N ARG A 22 31.44 38.28 -6.93
CA ARG A 22 30.50 37.49 -7.73
C ARG A 22 29.79 36.45 -6.82
N ARG A 23 28.57 36.71 -6.47
CA ARG A 23 27.69 35.74 -5.79
C ARG A 23 26.38 35.62 -6.58
N HIS A 24 26.42 35.08 -7.80
CA HIS A 24 25.22 34.66 -8.52
C HIS A 24 25.57 33.53 -9.49
N ALA A 25 25.84 32.32 -8.98
CA ALA A 25 25.93 31.13 -9.84
C ALA A 25 25.48 29.82 -9.19
N SER A 26 25.06 29.82 -7.90
CA SER A 26 24.76 28.55 -7.19
C SER A 26 23.28 28.21 -7.07
N TRP A 27 22.35 29.08 -7.46
CA TRP A 27 20.92 28.87 -7.29
C TRP A 27 20.23 28.25 -8.50
N ILE A 28 20.83 28.33 -9.69
CA ILE A 28 20.21 27.82 -10.93
C ILE A 28 20.40 26.32 -11.08
N LEU A 29 21.49 25.74 -10.58
CA LEU A 29 21.74 24.29 -10.66
C LEU A 29 20.84 23.46 -9.73
N GLY A 30 20.45 24.00 -8.56
CA GLY A 30 19.55 23.32 -7.64
C GLY A 30 18.12 23.23 -8.16
N ALA A 31 17.63 24.27 -8.84
CA ALA A 31 16.28 24.29 -9.39
C ALA A 31 16.10 23.37 -10.60
N ILE A 32 17.14 23.23 -11.44
CA ILE A 32 17.11 22.34 -12.60
C ILE A 32 17.15 20.86 -12.17
N ALA A 33 17.94 20.51 -11.15
CA ALA A 33 18.00 19.15 -10.65
C ALA A 33 16.68 18.72 -9.96
N LEU A 34 16.01 19.63 -9.26
CA LEU A 34 14.71 19.35 -8.63
C LEU A 34 13.60 19.20 -9.69
N ALA A 35 13.57 20.03 -10.73
CA ALA A 35 12.60 19.92 -11.81
C ALA A 35 12.78 18.64 -12.63
N ALA A 36 14.00 18.18 -12.85
CA ALA A 36 14.29 16.95 -13.58
C ALA A 36 13.88 15.71 -12.78
N SER A 37 14.04 15.70 -11.45
CA SER A 37 13.63 14.58 -10.59
C SER A 37 12.10 14.45 -10.48
N VAL A 38 11.38 15.57 -10.41
CA VAL A 38 9.89 15.57 -10.37
C VAL A 38 9.31 15.09 -11.70
N SER A 39 9.90 15.50 -12.82
CA SER A 39 9.45 15.05 -14.15
C SER A 39 9.70 13.56 -14.37
N GLY A 40 10.81 13.02 -13.87
CA GLY A 40 11.15 11.60 -13.98
C GLY A 40 10.22 10.71 -13.16
N SER A 41 9.81 11.13 -11.97
CA SER A 41 8.89 10.38 -11.13
C SER A 41 7.47 10.34 -11.70
N ALA A 42 6.97 11.45 -12.22
CA ALA A 42 5.66 11.50 -12.87
C ALA A 42 5.61 10.60 -14.13
N GLN A 43 6.65 10.62 -14.95
CA GLN A 43 6.73 9.75 -16.13
C GLN A 43 6.80 8.27 -15.76
N ALA A 44 7.54 7.89 -14.74
CA ALA A 44 7.64 6.52 -14.26
C ALA A 44 6.26 6.02 -13.73
N GLN A 45 5.52 6.87 -13.06
CA GLN A 45 4.17 6.55 -12.58
C GLN A 45 3.17 6.40 -13.73
N ASP A 46 3.24 7.26 -14.76
CA ASP A 46 2.42 7.14 -15.97
C ASP A 46 2.70 5.83 -16.72
N GLU A 47 3.98 5.43 -16.84
CA GLU A 47 4.40 4.17 -17.47
C GLU A 47 3.92 2.96 -16.65
N GLN A 48 4.02 3.00 -15.33
CA GLN A 48 3.49 1.95 -14.44
C GLN A 48 1.97 1.82 -14.60
N THR A 49 1.23 2.93 -14.55
CA THR A 49 -0.22 2.94 -14.70
C THR A 49 -0.63 2.39 -16.07
N ALA A 50 0.07 2.75 -17.14
CA ALA A 50 -0.19 2.23 -18.49
C ALA A 50 0.07 0.72 -18.57
N ARG A 51 1.16 0.22 -17.99
CA ARG A 51 1.46 -1.22 -17.89
C ARG A 51 0.39 -1.96 -17.10
N LEU A 52 -0.02 -1.44 -15.96
CA LEU A 52 -1.09 -2.02 -15.13
C LEU A 52 -2.41 -2.12 -15.90
N ARG A 53 -2.83 -1.05 -16.57
CA ARG A 53 -4.06 -1.05 -17.40
C ARG A 53 -3.97 -2.06 -18.55
N ALA A 54 -2.83 -2.17 -19.20
CA ALA A 54 -2.62 -3.18 -20.25
C ALA A 54 -2.70 -4.61 -19.71
N ALA A 55 -2.10 -4.88 -18.55
CA ALA A 55 -2.18 -6.17 -17.87
C ALA A 55 -3.63 -6.52 -17.46
N LEU A 56 -4.38 -5.56 -16.94
CA LEU A 56 -5.80 -5.73 -16.57
C LEU A 56 -6.67 -6.07 -17.80
N ALA A 57 -6.36 -5.52 -18.97
CA ALA A 57 -7.06 -5.79 -20.22
C ALA A 57 -6.61 -7.09 -20.90
N SER A 58 -5.52 -7.72 -20.48
CA SER A 58 -4.92 -8.90 -21.11
C SER A 58 -5.93 -10.03 -21.34
N SER A 59 -5.84 -10.71 -22.50
CA SER A 59 -6.67 -11.88 -22.79
C SER A 59 -6.34 -13.09 -21.91
N GLU A 60 -5.19 -13.11 -21.28
CA GLU A 60 -4.75 -14.17 -20.35
C GLU A 60 -5.45 -14.11 -19.00
N ARG A 61 -6.04 -12.96 -18.64
CA ARG A 61 -6.87 -12.86 -17.44
C ARG A 61 -8.26 -13.45 -17.68
N SER A 62 -8.75 -14.19 -16.69
CA SER A 62 -10.09 -14.78 -16.78
C SER A 62 -11.19 -13.70 -16.90
N ALA A 63 -12.28 -14.04 -17.59
CA ALA A 63 -13.44 -13.15 -17.68
C ALA A 63 -14.02 -12.82 -16.30
N GLU A 64 -13.97 -13.78 -15.37
CA GLU A 64 -14.41 -13.60 -13.99
C GLU A 64 -13.56 -12.53 -13.25
N ASN A 65 -12.23 -12.60 -13.38
CA ASN A 65 -11.35 -11.59 -12.77
C ASN A 65 -11.57 -10.20 -13.36
N LYS A 66 -11.72 -10.10 -14.68
CA LYS A 66 -12.02 -8.82 -15.36
C LYS A 66 -13.35 -8.22 -14.92
N ALA A 67 -14.38 -9.03 -14.73
CA ALA A 67 -15.69 -8.56 -14.27
C ALA A 67 -15.64 -7.89 -12.88
N ARG A 68 -14.65 -8.25 -12.06
CA ARG A 68 -14.46 -7.65 -10.72
C ARG A 68 -13.75 -6.30 -10.73
N ASP A 69 -13.04 -5.96 -11.80
CA ASP A 69 -12.16 -4.78 -11.85
C ASP A 69 -12.94 -3.47 -11.65
N ALA A 70 -14.11 -3.33 -12.27
CA ALA A 70 -14.92 -2.11 -12.18
C ALA A 70 -15.32 -1.78 -10.72
N ALA A 71 -15.72 -2.80 -9.94
CA ALA A 71 -16.09 -2.62 -8.53
C ALA A 71 -14.88 -2.48 -7.61
N ARG A 72 -13.75 -3.10 -7.97
CA ARG A 72 -12.55 -3.16 -7.10
C ARG A 72 -11.52 -2.07 -7.38
N LYS A 73 -11.67 -1.32 -8.48
CA LYS A 73 -10.85 -0.15 -8.85
C LYS A 73 -9.35 -0.37 -8.63
N PRO A 74 -8.74 -1.41 -9.27
CA PRO A 74 -7.39 -1.84 -8.96
C PRO A 74 -6.32 -0.76 -9.16
N VAL A 75 -6.45 0.08 -10.20
CA VAL A 75 -5.48 1.14 -10.50
C VAL A 75 -5.46 2.16 -9.38
N GLU A 76 -6.64 2.64 -8.99
CA GLU A 76 -6.81 3.66 -7.96
C GLU A 76 -6.39 3.13 -6.56
N VAL A 77 -6.59 1.83 -6.29
CA VAL A 77 -6.10 1.20 -5.05
C VAL A 77 -4.58 1.12 -5.02
N ILE A 78 -3.94 0.77 -6.13
CA ILE A 78 -2.48 0.75 -6.26
C ILE A 78 -1.89 2.15 -6.03
N GLU A 79 -2.48 3.18 -6.64
CA GLU A 79 -2.08 4.58 -6.47
C GLU A 79 -2.26 5.05 -5.03
N PHE A 80 -3.41 4.76 -4.40
CA PHE A 80 -3.69 5.12 -3.00
C PHE A 80 -2.68 4.50 -2.03
N LEU A 81 -2.34 3.23 -2.21
CA LEU A 81 -1.37 2.55 -1.36
C LEU A 81 0.08 2.98 -1.62
N GLY A 82 0.36 3.64 -2.74
CA GLY A 82 1.70 4.05 -3.14
C GLY A 82 2.57 2.88 -3.58
N ILE A 83 1.97 1.91 -4.30
CA ILE A 83 2.71 0.75 -4.81
C ILE A 83 3.47 1.15 -6.06
N GLU A 84 4.79 0.94 -6.05
CA GLU A 84 5.70 1.35 -7.11
C GLU A 84 6.40 0.16 -7.76
N ASP A 85 6.97 0.42 -8.92
CA ASP A 85 7.80 -0.53 -9.67
C ASP A 85 9.02 -0.99 -8.85
N GLY A 86 9.33 -2.27 -8.89
CA GLY A 86 10.44 -2.85 -8.15
C GLY A 86 10.16 -3.20 -6.69
N MET A 87 9.00 -2.84 -6.13
CA MET A 87 8.63 -3.19 -4.77
C MET A 87 8.43 -4.69 -4.57
N THR A 88 8.60 -5.14 -3.32
CA THR A 88 8.17 -6.44 -2.85
C THR A 88 6.79 -6.32 -2.21
N ALA A 89 5.79 -6.97 -2.77
CA ALA A 89 4.41 -6.96 -2.30
C ALA A 89 4.02 -8.31 -1.66
N LEU A 90 3.06 -8.27 -0.72
CA LEU A 90 2.46 -9.45 -0.10
C LEU A 90 0.93 -9.41 -0.28
N ASP A 91 0.40 -10.36 -1.03
CA ASP A 91 -1.04 -10.60 -1.17
C ASP A 91 -1.47 -11.59 -0.08
N VAL A 92 -2.17 -11.08 0.92
CA VAL A 92 -2.59 -11.83 2.10
C VAL A 92 -3.94 -12.48 1.82
N PHE A 93 -4.02 -13.82 1.96
CA PHE A 93 -5.18 -14.61 1.54
C PHE A 93 -5.49 -14.40 0.06
N ALA A 94 -4.49 -14.65 -0.79
CA ALA A 94 -4.57 -14.44 -2.24
C ALA A 94 -5.68 -15.25 -2.94
N VAL A 95 -6.03 -16.41 -2.39
CA VAL A 95 -7.08 -17.33 -2.85
C VAL A 95 -7.02 -17.56 -4.38
N GLY A 96 -7.99 -17.05 -5.13
CA GLY A 96 -8.02 -17.16 -6.60
C GLY A 96 -7.03 -16.25 -7.33
N GLY A 97 -6.27 -15.40 -6.58
CA GLY A 97 -5.16 -14.59 -7.10
C GLY A 97 -5.57 -13.37 -7.91
N TRP A 98 -6.79 -12.86 -7.76
CA TRP A 98 -7.19 -11.64 -8.45
C TRP A 98 -6.25 -10.47 -8.11
N PHE A 99 -5.96 -10.28 -6.80
CA PHE A 99 -5.07 -9.19 -6.38
C PHE A 99 -3.60 -9.52 -6.68
N THR A 100 -3.21 -10.80 -6.66
CA THR A 100 -1.87 -11.26 -7.08
C THR A 100 -1.55 -10.80 -8.51
N GLU A 101 -2.50 -10.94 -9.46
CA GLU A 101 -2.34 -10.46 -10.84
C GLU A 101 -2.15 -8.93 -10.91
N VAL A 102 -2.93 -8.19 -10.12
CA VAL A 102 -2.84 -6.72 -10.03
C VAL A 102 -1.48 -6.29 -9.46
N LEU A 103 -1.06 -6.89 -8.35
CA LEU A 103 0.23 -6.59 -7.71
C LEU A 103 1.40 -6.95 -8.61
N SER A 104 1.37 -8.13 -9.27
CA SER A 104 2.41 -8.55 -10.21
C SER A 104 2.63 -7.53 -11.32
N ALA A 105 1.54 -6.99 -11.89
CA ALA A 105 1.61 -5.96 -12.91
C ALA A 105 2.08 -4.61 -12.34
N ALA A 106 1.67 -4.27 -11.12
CA ALA A 106 2.01 -3.00 -10.48
C ALA A 106 3.50 -2.91 -10.11
N VAL A 107 4.05 -3.96 -9.48
CA VAL A 107 5.47 -3.98 -9.10
C VAL A 107 6.41 -4.28 -10.28
N GLY A 108 5.85 -4.74 -11.41
CA GLY A 108 6.60 -4.98 -12.63
C GLY A 108 7.62 -6.14 -12.54
N PRO A 109 8.42 -6.35 -13.60
CA PRO A 109 9.32 -7.50 -13.70
C PRO A 109 10.52 -7.44 -12.75
N SER A 110 10.87 -6.26 -12.25
CA SER A 110 11.92 -6.07 -11.24
C SER A 110 11.44 -6.23 -9.81
N GLY A 111 10.11 -6.20 -9.59
CA GLY A 111 9.47 -6.41 -8.29
C GLY A 111 9.17 -7.88 -8.02
N LYS A 112 8.65 -8.13 -6.82
CA LYS A 112 8.28 -9.46 -6.36
C LYS A 112 6.92 -9.44 -5.67
N VAL A 113 6.14 -10.50 -5.86
CA VAL A 113 4.89 -10.71 -5.12
C VAL A 113 4.98 -12.01 -4.34
N TYR A 114 4.71 -11.97 -3.05
CA TYR A 114 4.39 -13.15 -2.27
C TYR A 114 2.86 -13.32 -2.28
N SER A 115 2.37 -14.49 -2.72
CA SER A 115 0.95 -14.84 -2.65
C SER A 115 0.74 -15.81 -1.49
N GLN A 116 0.19 -15.32 -0.38
CA GLN A 116 0.01 -16.12 0.81
C GLN A 116 -1.38 -16.74 0.87
N ASN A 117 -1.42 -18.03 1.17
CA ASN A 117 -2.65 -18.79 1.37
C ASN A 117 -2.53 -19.72 2.59
N PRO A 118 -3.49 -19.67 3.54
CA PRO A 118 -3.51 -20.60 4.66
C PRO A 118 -3.78 -22.04 4.21
N ALA A 119 -3.36 -23.00 5.02
CA ALA A 119 -3.37 -24.43 4.69
C ALA A 119 -4.76 -24.96 4.26
N PHE A 120 -5.84 -24.40 4.78
CA PHE A 120 -7.18 -24.86 4.40
C PHE A 120 -7.59 -24.51 2.95
N PHE A 121 -6.95 -23.52 2.32
CA PHE A 121 -7.12 -23.28 0.90
C PHE A 121 -6.23 -24.21 0.08
N THR A 122 -4.96 -24.35 0.47
CA THR A 122 -3.96 -25.12 -0.29
C THR A 122 -4.24 -26.64 -0.27
N SER A 123 -5.05 -27.12 0.70
CA SER A 123 -5.49 -28.52 0.74
C SER A 123 -6.68 -28.84 -0.18
N ARG A 124 -7.27 -27.85 -0.85
CA ARG A 124 -8.37 -28.08 -1.79
C ARG A 124 -7.82 -28.66 -3.10
N GLU A 125 -8.58 -29.62 -3.64
CA GLU A 125 -8.23 -30.26 -4.93
C GLU A 125 -8.08 -29.21 -6.04
N GLY A 126 -7.00 -29.31 -6.83
CA GLY A 126 -6.69 -28.42 -7.95
C GLY A 126 -6.22 -27.00 -7.56
N PHE A 127 -6.20 -26.64 -6.27
CA PHE A 127 -5.78 -25.31 -5.85
C PHE A 127 -4.32 -25.02 -6.18
N ILE A 128 -3.42 -25.94 -5.83
CA ILE A 128 -1.98 -25.80 -6.06
C ILE A 128 -1.66 -25.76 -7.56
N ASP A 129 -2.33 -26.55 -8.37
CA ASP A 129 -2.11 -26.58 -9.83
C ASP A 129 -2.54 -25.24 -10.45
N ALA A 130 -3.70 -24.72 -10.08
CA ALA A 130 -4.19 -23.42 -10.55
C ALA A 130 -3.31 -22.25 -10.08
N GLU A 131 -2.84 -22.28 -8.84
CA GLU A 131 -1.91 -21.30 -8.28
C GLU A 131 -0.57 -21.34 -9.02
N SER A 132 -0.01 -22.54 -9.24
CA SER A 132 1.27 -22.72 -9.91
C SER A 132 1.21 -22.22 -11.36
N ALA A 133 0.18 -22.59 -12.11
CA ALA A 133 -0.01 -22.13 -13.50
C ALA A 133 -0.13 -20.60 -13.58
N ARG A 134 -0.86 -19.98 -12.65
CA ARG A 134 -0.95 -18.52 -12.56
C ARG A 134 0.42 -17.89 -12.26
N ASN A 135 1.13 -18.40 -11.26
CA ASN A 135 2.40 -17.84 -10.81
C ASN A 135 3.50 -17.99 -11.86
N GLU A 136 3.52 -19.11 -12.59
CA GLU A 136 4.43 -19.34 -13.73
C GLU A 136 4.16 -18.30 -14.84
N ARG A 137 2.90 -18.08 -15.20
CA ARG A 137 2.52 -17.07 -16.20
C ARG A 137 2.94 -15.65 -15.78
N LEU A 138 2.82 -15.30 -14.51
CA LEU A 138 3.18 -13.97 -14.00
C LEU A 138 4.69 -13.77 -13.86
N GLY A 139 5.44 -14.81 -13.52
CA GLY A 139 6.91 -14.84 -13.53
C GLY A 139 7.61 -14.19 -12.33
N ASN A 140 6.92 -13.32 -11.57
CA ASN A 140 7.48 -12.61 -10.41
C ASN A 140 6.75 -12.94 -9.09
N VAL A 141 5.98 -14.03 -9.05
CA VAL A 141 5.17 -14.45 -7.90
C VAL A 141 5.76 -15.68 -7.22
N ALA A 142 5.91 -15.62 -5.90
CA ALA A 142 6.31 -16.74 -5.04
C ALA A 142 5.18 -17.09 -4.06
N PRO A 143 4.71 -18.35 -4.00
CA PRO A 143 3.66 -18.75 -3.08
C PRO A 143 4.19 -18.87 -1.64
N ILE A 144 3.32 -18.57 -0.67
CA ILE A 144 3.49 -18.88 0.74
C ILE A 144 2.28 -19.72 1.18
N HIS A 145 2.52 -20.97 1.57
CA HIS A 145 1.49 -21.86 2.07
C HIS A 145 1.58 -21.95 3.61
N GLY A 146 0.53 -21.50 4.28
CA GLY A 146 0.47 -21.44 5.74
C GLY A 146 0.65 -20.03 6.31
N GLU A 147 1.16 -19.94 7.52
CA GLU A 147 1.28 -18.70 8.28
C GLU A 147 2.44 -17.83 7.75
N ILE A 148 2.19 -16.51 7.67
CA ILE A 148 3.20 -15.52 7.24
C ILE A 148 4.43 -15.57 8.15
N ALA A 149 4.23 -15.71 9.46
CA ALA A 149 5.31 -15.78 10.45
C ALA A 149 6.29 -16.94 10.22
N ALA A 150 5.86 -18.01 9.56
CA ALA A 150 6.70 -19.18 9.24
C ALA A 150 7.46 -19.02 7.90
N ALA A 151 7.18 -17.99 7.12
CA ALA A 151 7.70 -17.83 5.76
C ALA A 151 9.12 -17.23 5.69
N ASN A 152 9.69 -16.81 6.81
CA ASN A 152 11.03 -16.19 6.89
C ASN A 152 11.20 -14.95 5.98
N ILE A 153 10.16 -14.11 5.92
CA ILE A 153 10.15 -12.87 5.12
C ILE A 153 10.14 -11.60 5.97
N ASN A 154 10.53 -11.69 7.24
CA ASN A 154 10.53 -10.56 8.16
C ASN A 154 11.40 -9.40 7.64
N GLY A 155 10.80 -8.19 7.60
CA GLY A 155 11.46 -6.98 7.12
C GLY A 155 11.81 -6.97 5.63
N GLN A 156 11.17 -7.80 4.80
CA GLN A 156 11.46 -7.91 3.36
C GLN A 156 10.39 -7.26 2.47
N VAL A 157 9.20 -6.99 3.00
CA VAL A 157 8.03 -6.55 2.25
C VAL A 157 7.89 -5.03 2.31
N ASP A 158 7.68 -4.39 1.17
CA ASP A 158 7.41 -2.94 1.08
C ASP A 158 5.94 -2.64 1.31
N VAL A 159 5.06 -3.48 0.76
CA VAL A 159 3.61 -3.32 0.87
C VAL A 159 2.91 -4.68 1.01
N ALA A 160 1.96 -4.75 1.92
CA ALA A 160 1.05 -5.88 2.05
C ALA A 160 -0.38 -5.43 1.81
N ILE A 161 -1.24 -6.35 1.35
CA ILE A 161 -2.67 -6.08 1.21
C ILE A 161 -3.49 -7.30 1.61
N THR A 162 -4.61 -7.05 2.30
CA THR A 162 -5.71 -8.03 2.45
C THR A 162 -6.97 -7.45 1.84
N ASN A 163 -7.71 -8.28 1.12
CA ASN A 163 -8.89 -7.83 0.37
C ASN A 163 -10.07 -8.77 0.59
N ASN A 164 -11.01 -8.34 1.43
CA ASN A 164 -12.26 -9.02 1.77
C ASN A 164 -12.05 -10.38 2.47
N ASN A 165 -11.08 -10.47 3.38
CA ASN A 165 -10.76 -11.72 4.08
C ASN A 165 -10.58 -11.55 5.58
N LEU A 166 -10.33 -10.34 6.09
CA LEU A 166 -10.05 -10.11 7.50
C LEU A 166 -11.30 -10.38 8.35
N HIS A 167 -12.49 -10.04 7.82
CA HIS A 167 -13.77 -10.32 8.46
C HIS A 167 -13.99 -11.82 8.76
N ASP A 168 -13.49 -12.71 7.91
CA ASP A 168 -13.66 -14.15 8.11
C ASP A 168 -12.92 -14.66 9.36
N LEU A 169 -11.73 -14.13 9.62
CA LEU A 169 -10.98 -14.45 10.83
C LEU A 169 -11.63 -13.82 12.06
N TYR A 170 -11.94 -12.51 11.97
CA TYR A 170 -12.55 -11.77 13.06
C TYR A 170 -13.91 -12.35 13.46
N ASN A 171 -14.78 -12.67 12.52
CA ASN A 171 -16.10 -13.20 12.77
C ASN A 171 -16.07 -14.63 13.33
N ARG A 172 -14.98 -15.39 13.07
CA ARG A 172 -14.82 -16.76 13.56
C ARG A 172 -14.36 -16.82 15.01
N GLY A 173 -13.50 -15.90 15.46
CA GLY A 173 -12.88 -15.96 16.77
C GLY A 173 -12.43 -14.61 17.32
N GLY A 174 -13.02 -13.50 16.84
CA GLY A 174 -12.70 -12.17 17.33
C GLY A 174 -11.27 -11.73 17.00
N GLU A 175 -10.78 -10.82 17.82
CA GLU A 175 -9.41 -10.29 17.71
C GLU A 175 -8.36 -11.40 17.88
N GLU A 176 -8.60 -12.37 18.79
CA GLU A 176 -7.67 -13.48 19.04
C GLU A 176 -7.37 -14.29 17.76
N ALA A 177 -8.36 -14.48 16.89
CA ALA A 177 -8.19 -15.21 15.64
C ALA A 177 -7.55 -14.35 14.52
N ALA A 178 -7.77 -13.03 14.52
CA ALA A 178 -7.28 -12.14 13.48
C ALA A 178 -5.85 -11.59 13.75
N MET A 179 -5.51 -11.37 15.03
CA MET A 179 -4.24 -10.74 15.42
C MET A 179 -2.97 -11.50 14.96
N PRO A 180 -2.90 -12.85 14.96
CA PRO A 180 -1.73 -13.55 14.43
C PRO A 180 -1.41 -13.20 12.98
N LEU A 181 -2.44 -13.04 12.12
CA LEU A 181 -2.26 -12.61 10.74
C LEU A 181 -1.71 -11.19 10.66
N ILE A 182 -2.34 -10.24 11.39
CA ILE A 182 -1.95 -8.83 11.37
C ILE A 182 -0.52 -8.64 11.87
N LYS A 183 -0.14 -9.35 12.95
CA LYS A 183 1.23 -9.34 13.48
C LYS A 183 2.22 -9.98 12.50
N GLY A 184 1.86 -11.08 11.84
CA GLY A 184 2.68 -11.68 10.80
C GLY A 184 2.95 -10.72 9.64
N VAL A 185 1.94 -9.94 9.21
CA VAL A 185 2.10 -8.87 8.23
C VAL A 185 3.02 -7.77 8.76
N TYR A 186 2.81 -7.33 10.02
CA TYR A 186 3.65 -6.31 10.64
C TYR A 186 5.13 -6.72 10.63
N ASP A 187 5.42 -7.96 11.02
CA ASP A 187 6.79 -8.48 11.04
C ASP A 187 7.40 -8.60 9.64
N ALA A 188 6.61 -9.01 8.64
CA ALA A 188 7.05 -9.12 7.25
C ALA A 188 7.41 -7.76 6.62
N LEU A 189 6.73 -6.70 7.04
CA LEU A 189 6.95 -5.36 6.49
C LEU A 189 8.28 -4.76 6.95
N LYS A 190 8.93 -4.04 6.04
CA LYS A 190 10.05 -3.13 6.34
C LYS A 190 9.58 -2.00 7.25
N PRO A 191 10.48 -1.33 8.01
CA PRO A 191 10.17 -0.03 8.59
C PRO A 191 9.66 0.93 7.50
N GLY A 192 8.58 1.67 7.77
CA GLY A 192 7.89 2.50 6.78
C GLY A 192 7.00 1.76 5.79
N GLY A 193 6.99 0.42 5.81
CA GLY A 193 6.15 -0.40 4.92
C GLY A 193 4.66 -0.22 5.16
N VAL A 194 3.86 -0.43 4.11
CA VAL A 194 2.42 -0.14 4.08
C VAL A 194 1.60 -1.43 4.16
N PHE A 195 0.53 -1.42 4.94
CA PHE A 195 -0.51 -2.45 4.94
C PHE A 195 -1.84 -1.86 4.48
N GLY A 196 -2.30 -2.27 3.30
CA GLY A 196 -3.62 -1.97 2.76
C GLY A 196 -4.66 -2.96 3.30
N VAL A 197 -5.71 -2.47 3.95
CA VAL A 197 -6.81 -3.31 4.44
C VAL A 197 -8.10 -2.90 3.77
N ILE A 198 -8.65 -3.82 2.99
CA ILE A 198 -9.95 -3.67 2.33
C ILE A 198 -10.88 -4.71 2.89
N ASP A 199 -12.05 -4.29 3.38
CA ASP A 199 -13.07 -5.26 3.78
C ASP A 199 -14.49 -4.69 3.68
N HIS A 200 -15.50 -5.57 3.75
CA HIS A 200 -16.91 -5.24 3.67
C HIS A 200 -17.38 -4.52 4.93
N VAL A 201 -17.99 -3.34 4.76
CA VAL A 201 -18.49 -2.53 5.87
C VAL A 201 -19.60 -3.25 6.60
N GLY A 202 -19.39 -3.48 7.89
CA GLY A 202 -20.38 -3.99 8.82
C GLY A 202 -20.90 -2.90 9.77
N ILE A 203 -22.13 -3.01 10.20
CA ILE A 203 -22.81 -2.05 11.07
C ILE A 203 -22.83 -2.55 12.50
N VAL A 204 -22.58 -1.67 13.46
CA VAL A 204 -22.69 -1.97 14.89
C VAL A 204 -24.10 -2.40 15.22
N GLY A 205 -24.24 -3.52 15.94
CA GLY A 205 -25.52 -4.06 16.36
C GLY A 205 -26.20 -5.00 15.35
N GLN A 206 -25.59 -5.21 14.17
CA GLN A 206 -26.01 -6.26 13.24
C GLN A 206 -25.17 -7.53 13.42
N ASP A 207 -25.70 -8.66 12.94
CA ASP A 207 -24.95 -9.93 12.88
C ASP A 207 -23.95 -9.88 11.71
N ASN A 208 -22.84 -9.19 11.92
CA ASN A 208 -21.80 -9.05 10.92
C ASN A 208 -21.15 -10.39 10.54
N ALA A 209 -21.18 -11.39 11.44
CA ALA A 209 -20.65 -12.71 11.16
C ALA A 209 -21.51 -13.43 10.12
N GLN A 210 -22.82 -13.45 10.27
CA GLN A 210 -23.75 -14.00 9.28
C GLN A 210 -23.70 -13.24 7.95
N LEU A 211 -23.51 -11.91 8.02
CA LEU A 211 -23.47 -11.04 6.85
C LEU A 211 -22.12 -11.02 6.15
N HIS A 212 -21.08 -11.72 6.64
CA HIS A 212 -19.71 -11.65 6.11
C HIS A 212 -19.22 -10.21 5.95
N ARG A 213 -19.32 -9.43 7.03
CA ARG A 213 -18.94 -8.02 7.10
C ARG A 213 -18.08 -7.77 8.34
N MET A 214 -17.40 -6.65 8.37
CA MET A 214 -16.55 -6.24 9.48
C MET A 214 -16.81 -4.81 9.90
N ASN A 215 -16.87 -4.55 11.20
CA ASN A 215 -16.90 -3.19 11.71
C ASN A 215 -15.55 -2.50 11.46
N LEU A 216 -15.59 -1.31 10.88
CA LEU A 216 -14.39 -0.53 10.57
C LEU A 216 -13.58 -0.18 11.83
N ASP A 217 -14.26 0.17 12.94
CA ASP A 217 -13.56 0.52 14.18
C ASP A 217 -12.84 -0.67 14.80
N ALA A 218 -13.36 -1.90 14.63
CA ALA A 218 -12.67 -3.12 15.04
C ALA A 218 -11.39 -3.35 14.20
N ALA A 219 -11.46 -3.11 12.88
CA ALA A 219 -10.28 -3.18 12.03
C ALA A 219 -9.21 -2.16 12.45
N ARG A 220 -9.62 -0.91 12.71
CA ARG A 220 -8.71 0.15 13.19
C ARG A 220 -8.04 -0.24 14.52
N ALA A 221 -8.83 -0.71 15.47
CA ALA A 221 -8.32 -1.08 16.80
C ALA A 221 -7.24 -2.15 16.71
N MET A 222 -7.48 -3.22 15.94
CA MET A 222 -6.52 -4.31 15.76
C MET A 222 -5.24 -3.85 15.05
N LEU A 223 -5.33 -2.97 14.06
CA LEU A 223 -4.15 -2.43 13.38
C LEU A 223 -3.29 -1.60 14.35
N VAL A 224 -3.92 -0.74 15.14
CA VAL A 224 -3.21 0.07 16.15
C VAL A 224 -2.59 -0.81 17.23
N GLU A 225 -3.32 -1.83 17.73
CA GLU A 225 -2.80 -2.79 18.71
C GLU A 225 -1.60 -3.58 18.18
N ALA A 226 -1.59 -3.92 16.89
CA ALA A 226 -0.45 -4.57 16.25
C ALA A 226 0.77 -3.65 16.07
N GLY A 227 0.63 -2.35 16.30
CA GLY A 227 1.70 -1.35 16.21
C GLY A 227 1.69 -0.50 14.94
N PHE A 228 0.69 -0.62 14.09
CA PHE A 228 0.55 0.23 12.90
C PHE A 228 0.08 1.64 13.26
N ALA A 229 0.54 2.63 12.50
CA ALA A 229 -0.09 3.94 12.41
C ALA A 229 -1.11 3.95 11.25
N ILE A 230 -2.35 4.36 11.49
CA ILE A 230 -3.31 4.60 10.41
C ILE A 230 -2.96 5.93 9.77
N VAL A 231 -2.51 5.88 8.52
CA VAL A 231 -2.02 7.07 7.79
C VAL A 231 -3.15 7.72 7.01
N GLU A 232 -4.01 6.91 6.39
CA GLU A 232 -5.06 7.41 5.52
C GLU A 232 -6.19 6.39 5.39
N GLU A 233 -7.39 6.87 5.17
CA GLU A 233 -8.57 6.07 4.82
C GLU A 233 -9.21 6.67 3.57
N SER A 234 -9.83 5.82 2.75
CA SER A 234 -10.40 6.26 1.49
C SER A 234 -11.84 5.78 1.30
N ASP A 235 -12.65 6.68 0.78
CA ASP A 235 -14.02 6.39 0.32
C ASP A 235 -14.05 5.79 -1.10
N LEU A 236 -12.90 5.49 -1.69
CA LEU A 236 -12.76 4.97 -3.04
C LEU A 236 -13.68 3.77 -3.34
N LEU A 237 -13.80 2.86 -2.36
CA LEU A 237 -14.57 1.61 -2.50
C LEU A 237 -15.94 1.66 -1.81
N ARG A 238 -16.38 2.86 -1.40
CA ARG A 238 -17.71 3.02 -0.79
C ARG A 238 -18.81 2.85 -1.83
N ASN A 239 -19.88 2.19 -1.41
CA ASN A 239 -21.10 2.05 -2.20
C ASN A 239 -22.32 2.40 -1.35
N PRO A 240 -22.83 3.64 -1.44
CA PRO A 240 -23.98 4.09 -0.64
C PRO A 240 -25.30 3.39 -1.00
N ALA A 241 -25.36 2.62 -2.09
CA ALA A 241 -26.53 1.81 -2.44
C ALA A 241 -26.59 0.46 -1.69
N ASP A 242 -25.50 0.07 -1.03
CA ASP A 242 -25.47 -1.11 -0.14
C ASP A 242 -25.97 -0.71 1.26
N ASP A 243 -27.13 -1.21 1.63
CA ASP A 243 -27.79 -0.93 2.91
C ASP A 243 -27.25 -1.77 4.07
N HIS A 244 -26.26 -2.61 3.81
CA HIS A 244 -25.56 -3.51 4.76
C HIS A 244 -26.48 -4.58 5.42
N THR A 245 -27.67 -4.81 4.90
CA THR A 245 -28.59 -5.82 5.41
C THR A 245 -28.41 -7.19 4.78
N ARG A 246 -27.57 -7.28 3.76
CA ARG A 246 -27.28 -8.49 2.95
C ARG A 246 -25.79 -8.81 2.94
N GLY A 247 -25.46 -10.07 2.70
CA GLY A 247 -24.07 -10.48 2.48
C GLY A 247 -23.50 -9.91 1.19
N PRO A 248 -22.16 -9.72 1.09
CA PRO A 248 -21.50 -9.08 -0.07
C PRO A 248 -21.66 -9.86 -1.38
N ASN A 249 -22.02 -11.14 -1.31
CA ASN A 249 -22.26 -11.99 -2.47
C ASN A 249 -23.72 -11.97 -2.96
N ASP A 250 -24.60 -11.17 -2.33
CA ASP A 250 -25.99 -11.03 -2.79
C ASP A 250 -26.02 -10.49 -4.21
N ALA A 251 -26.80 -11.13 -5.09
CA ALA A 251 -26.87 -10.80 -6.49
C ALA A 251 -27.33 -9.35 -6.76
N SER A 252 -28.13 -8.77 -5.87
CA SER A 252 -28.61 -7.39 -5.98
C SER A 252 -27.50 -6.35 -5.85
N LEU A 253 -26.35 -6.71 -5.23
CA LEU A 253 -25.19 -5.84 -5.13
C LEU A 253 -24.29 -5.88 -6.37
N GLY A 254 -24.51 -6.83 -7.30
CA GLY A 254 -23.74 -6.95 -8.52
C GLY A 254 -22.21 -7.09 -8.29
N GLY A 255 -21.81 -7.66 -7.13
CA GLY A 255 -20.40 -7.77 -6.74
C GLY A 255 -19.78 -6.47 -6.20
N ASN A 256 -20.60 -5.42 -6.00
CA ASN A 256 -20.16 -4.12 -5.52
C ASN A 256 -20.75 -3.81 -4.12
N SER A 257 -20.36 -4.57 -3.11
CA SER A 257 -20.67 -4.25 -1.71
C SER A 257 -19.95 -2.98 -1.25
N ASP A 258 -20.47 -2.32 -0.22
CA ASP A 258 -19.78 -1.22 0.45
C ASP A 258 -18.54 -1.72 1.19
N ARG A 259 -17.37 -1.10 0.93
CA ARG A 259 -16.09 -1.50 1.50
C ARG A 259 -15.33 -0.30 2.02
N PHE A 260 -14.63 -0.50 3.12
CA PHE A 260 -13.61 0.43 3.58
C PHE A 260 -12.25 0.09 2.96
N LEU A 261 -11.39 1.09 2.89
CA LEU A 261 -9.99 0.98 2.49
C LEU A 261 -9.14 1.78 3.48
N ILE A 262 -8.27 1.08 4.22
CA ILE A 262 -7.35 1.66 5.19
C ILE A 262 -5.93 1.52 4.64
N LYS A 263 -5.15 2.60 4.76
CA LYS A 263 -3.69 2.61 4.60
C LYS A 263 -3.06 2.71 5.97
N ALA A 264 -2.53 1.60 6.46
CA ALA A 264 -1.78 1.53 7.70
C ALA A 264 -0.29 1.43 7.40
N GLN A 265 0.57 2.01 8.24
CA GLN A 265 2.01 2.05 8.04
C GLN A 265 2.74 1.51 9.27
N LYS A 266 3.73 0.66 9.05
CA LYS A 266 4.67 0.27 10.09
C LYS A 266 5.58 1.48 10.37
N PRO A 267 5.69 1.96 11.61
CA PRO A 267 6.62 3.04 11.96
C PRO A 267 8.07 2.73 11.56
N ASN A 268 8.86 3.79 11.33
CA ASN A 268 10.29 3.69 10.99
C ASN A 268 11.13 3.23 12.19
#